data_df7126be56c876746194074e5d956de2
#
_entry.id   df7126be56c876746194074e5d956de2
#
_cell.length_a   1.000
_cell.length_b   1.000
_cell.length_c   1.000
_cell.angle_alpha   90.00
_cell.angle_beta   90.00
_cell.angle_gamma   90.00
#
_symmetry.space_group_name_H-M   'P 1'
#
loop_
_entity.id
_entity.type
_entity.pdbx_description
1 polymer ?
#
loop_
_entity_poly.entity_id
_entity_poly.type
_entity_poly.pdbx_seq_one_letter_code
_entity_poly.pdbx_strand_id
1 'polypeptide(L)'
;HYTVKGLLGKQVLYTARQEGSVLTLDFPENVATFRATILDMQTLMNNGVSTVVLQTNKTSTTLNLTLLCDGYSANDKVVLRHIGSRACLTVKGRSRRDLLIGR
;
A
#
# COMPACT_ATOMS: atom_id res chain seq x y z
N HIS A 1 -10.68 1.54 6.45
CA HIS A 1 -10.06 0.26 6.05
C HIS A 1 -9.43 0.39 4.67
N TYR A 2 -8.27 -0.21 4.53
CA TYR A 2 -7.66 -0.32 3.20
C TYR A 2 -8.34 -1.43 2.41
N THR A 3 -8.20 -1.37 1.09
CA THR A 3 -8.64 -2.44 0.19
C THR A 3 -7.50 -2.78 -0.77
N VAL A 4 -7.45 -4.04 -1.20
CA VAL A 4 -6.54 -4.47 -2.26
C VAL A 4 -7.37 -5.25 -3.27
N LYS A 5 -7.36 -4.79 -4.51
CA LYS A 5 -8.14 -5.41 -5.59
C LYS A 5 -7.26 -5.60 -6.81
N GLY A 6 -7.66 -6.54 -7.65
CA GLY A 6 -6.97 -6.84 -8.89
C GLY A 6 -7.40 -5.98 -10.05
N LEU A 7 -7.11 -6.46 -11.25
CA LEU A 7 -7.42 -5.77 -12.51
C LEU A 7 -8.92 -5.45 -12.58
N LEU A 8 -9.24 -4.22 -12.95
CA LEU A 8 -10.61 -3.70 -13.08
C LEU A 8 -11.45 -3.87 -11.82
N GLY A 9 -10.80 -3.83 -10.64
CA GLY A 9 -11.50 -3.95 -9.37
C GLY A 9 -11.87 -5.37 -8.99
N LYS A 10 -11.30 -6.37 -9.65
CA LYS A 10 -11.57 -7.78 -9.37
C LYS A 10 -11.20 -8.11 -7.93
N GLN A 11 -12.10 -8.81 -7.24
CA GLN A 11 -11.81 -9.31 -5.91
C GLN A 11 -10.99 -10.59 -6.00
N VAL A 12 -9.86 -10.60 -5.30
CA VAL A 12 -8.93 -11.72 -5.29
C VAL A 12 -8.59 -12.03 -3.84
N LEU A 13 -8.61 -13.30 -3.47
CA LEU A 13 -8.15 -13.70 -2.14
C LEU A 13 -6.66 -13.46 -2.03
N TYR A 14 -6.27 -12.75 -0.98
CA TYR A 14 -4.86 -12.49 -0.70
C TYR A 14 -4.60 -12.67 0.79
N THR A 15 -3.34 -12.77 1.17
CA THR A 15 -2.98 -12.91 2.58
C THR A 15 -2.45 -11.59 3.11
N ALA A 16 -2.81 -11.29 4.37
CA ALA A 16 -2.30 -10.16 5.11
C ALA A 16 -1.66 -10.71 6.38
N ARG A 17 -0.36 -10.46 6.55
CA ARG A 17 0.39 -11.03 7.66
C ARG A 17 1.18 -9.92 8.36
N GLN A 18 0.98 -9.79 9.66
CA GLN A 18 1.76 -8.85 10.45
C GLN A 18 2.82 -9.61 11.24
N GLU A 19 4.07 -9.23 11.02
CA GLU A 19 5.20 -9.75 11.77
C GLU A 19 5.92 -8.56 12.40
N GLY A 20 5.79 -8.43 13.73
CA GLY A 20 6.29 -7.25 14.42
C GLY A 20 5.59 -6.00 13.90
N SER A 21 6.35 -5.05 13.39
CA SER A 21 5.82 -3.77 12.88
C SER A 21 5.61 -3.77 11.35
N VAL A 22 5.78 -4.91 10.69
CA VAL A 22 5.66 -5.01 9.23
C VAL A 22 4.38 -5.76 8.87
N LEU A 23 3.52 -5.11 8.09
CA LEU A 23 2.34 -5.74 7.51
C LEU A 23 2.65 -6.07 6.06
N THR A 24 2.63 -7.36 5.72
CA THR A 24 2.85 -7.82 4.35
C THR A 24 1.53 -8.23 3.74
N LEU A 25 1.22 -7.64 2.61
CA LEU A 25 0.04 -7.96 1.79
C LEU A 25 0.53 -8.73 0.58
N ASP A 26 0.23 -10.03 0.55
CA ASP A 26 0.72 -10.93 -0.49
C ASP A 26 -0.43 -11.22 -1.45
N PHE A 27 -0.39 -10.59 -2.61
CA PHE A 27 -1.46 -10.58 -3.60
C PHE A 27 -1.05 -11.45 -4.79
N PRO A 28 -1.73 -12.59 -5.03
CA PRO A 28 -1.26 -13.62 -5.98
C PRO A 28 -1.65 -13.31 -7.44
N GLU A 29 -1.41 -12.10 -7.90
CA GLU A 29 -1.70 -11.66 -9.25
C GLU A 29 -0.61 -10.70 -9.71
N ASN A 30 -0.64 -10.33 -11.00
CA ASN A 30 0.31 -9.37 -11.55
C ASN A 30 -0.16 -7.92 -11.41
N VAL A 31 -1.44 -7.71 -11.16
CA VAL A 31 -2.03 -6.38 -11.01
C VAL A 31 -2.71 -6.30 -9.66
N ALA A 32 -2.37 -5.29 -8.89
CA ALA A 32 -2.98 -5.04 -7.59
C ALA A 32 -3.11 -3.54 -7.39
N THR A 33 -4.24 -3.11 -6.83
CA THR A 33 -4.45 -1.72 -6.43
C THR A 33 -4.78 -1.68 -4.95
N PHE A 34 -3.88 -1.11 -4.18
CA PHE A 34 -4.06 -0.84 -2.75
C PHE A 34 -4.63 0.57 -2.61
N ARG A 35 -5.77 0.68 -1.93
CA ARG A 35 -6.42 1.98 -1.69
C ARG A 35 -6.68 2.14 -0.20
N ALA A 36 -6.38 3.34 0.29
CA ALA A 36 -6.57 3.68 1.69
C ALA A 36 -6.67 5.20 1.81
N THR A 37 -6.95 5.64 3.03
CA THR A 37 -6.80 7.06 3.39
C THR A 37 -5.61 7.19 4.34
N ILE A 38 -5.17 8.40 4.54
CA ILE A 38 -4.12 8.68 5.54
C ILE A 38 -4.60 8.23 6.93
N LEU A 39 -5.90 8.41 7.23
CA LEU A 39 -6.45 7.92 8.49
C LEU A 39 -6.29 6.41 8.64
N ASP A 40 -6.51 5.64 7.56
CA ASP A 40 -6.30 4.19 7.59
C ASP A 40 -4.84 3.87 7.93
N MET A 41 -3.91 4.62 7.37
CA MET A 41 -2.48 4.41 7.64
C MET A 41 -2.15 4.77 9.09
N GLN A 42 -2.74 5.84 9.62
CA GLN A 42 -2.56 6.23 11.02
C GLN A 42 -3.13 5.17 11.95
N THR A 43 -4.26 4.57 11.59
CA THR A 43 -4.85 3.47 12.37
C THR A 43 -3.92 2.26 12.41
N LEU A 44 -3.29 1.92 11.28
CA LEU A 44 -2.29 0.85 11.26
C LEU A 44 -1.12 1.18 12.19
N MET A 45 -0.63 2.41 12.16
CA MET A 45 0.47 2.81 13.05
C MET A 45 0.06 2.70 14.52
N ASN A 46 -1.18 3.06 14.85
CA ASN A 46 -1.70 2.92 16.21
C ASN A 46 -1.77 1.46 16.65
N ASN A 47 -1.88 0.55 15.71
CA ASN A 47 -1.89 -0.90 15.97
C ASN A 47 -0.51 -1.54 15.83
N GLY A 48 0.54 -0.73 15.82
CA GLY A 48 1.91 -1.22 15.86
C GLY A 48 2.55 -1.46 14.50
N VAL A 49 1.90 -1.07 13.40
CA VAL A 49 2.45 -1.23 12.05
C VAL A 49 3.22 0.04 11.68
N SER A 50 4.48 -0.09 11.34
CA SER A 50 5.28 1.03 10.83
C SER A 50 5.52 0.95 9.33
N THR A 51 5.35 -0.25 8.75
CA THR A 51 5.73 -0.53 7.37
C THR A 51 4.69 -1.43 6.74
N VAL A 52 4.26 -1.08 5.54
CA VAL A 52 3.38 -1.94 4.73
C VAL A 52 4.17 -2.38 3.49
N VAL A 53 4.16 -3.69 3.23
CA VAL A 53 4.76 -4.28 2.04
C VAL A 53 3.62 -4.81 1.17
N LEU A 54 3.53 -4.34 -0.06
CA LEU A 54 2.65 -4.93 -1.06
C LEU A 54 3.49 -5.79 -1.99
N GLN A 55 3.17 -7.07 -2.03
CA GLN A 55 3.90 -8.04 -2.83
C GLN A 55 2.94 -8.67 -3.85
N THR A 56 3.29 -8.59 -5.12
CA THR A 56 2.56 -9.24 -6.20
C THR A 56 3.50 -10.23 -6.89
N ASN A 57 3.02 -10.91 -7.94
CA ASN A 57 3.85 -11.90 -8.64
C ASN A 57 5.10 -11.29 -9.27
N LYS A 58 5.07 -10.01 -9.61
CA LYS A 58 6.13 -9.38 -10.41
C LYS A 58 6.94 -8.33 -9.67
N THR A 59 6.44 -7.81 -8.55
CA THR A 59 7.16 -6.74 -7.86
C THR A 59 6.74 -6.65 -6.40
N SER A 60 7.58 -6.00 -5.61
CA SER A 60 7.32 -5.76 -4.20
C SER A 60 7.66 -4.30 -3.90
N THR A 61 6.79 -3.62 -3.15
CA THR A 61 7.07 -2.26 -2.69
C THR A 61 6.86 -2.17 -1.19
N THR A 62 7.65 -1.31 -0.57
CA THR A 62 7.63 -1.09 0.88
C THR A 62 7.27 0.37 1.13
N LEU A 63 6.26 0.59 1.97
CA LEU A 63 5.84 1.93 2.38
C LEU A 63 6.19 2.15 3.84
N ASN A 64 6.96 3.21 4.11
CA ASN A 64 7.19 3.70 5.46
C ASN A 64 6.02 4.62 5.82
N LEU A 65 5.20 4.21 6.79
CA LEU A 65 3.95 4.92 7.09
C LEU A 65 4.18 6.30 7.70
N THR A 66 5.23 6.48 8.47
CA THR A 66 5.56 7.79 9.03
C THR A 66 5.86 8.78 7.91
N LEU A 67 6.69 8.38 6.95
CA LEU A 67 7.02 9.24 5.80
C LEU A 67 5.80 9.47 4.90
N LEU A 68 5.00 8.42 4.71
CA LEU A 68 3.82 8.50 3.85
C LEU A 68 2.80 9.50 4.39
N CYS A 69 2.59 9.52 5.70
CA CYS A 69 1.57 10.35 6.32
C CYS A 69 2.03 11.79 6.57
N ASP A 70 3.32 12.07 6.43
CA ASP A 70 3.87 13.37 6.76
C ASP A 70 3.32 14.46 5.85
N GLY A 71 2.70 15.48 6.43
CA GLY A 71 2.18 16.62 5.70
C GLY A 71 0.81 16.43 5.06
N TYR A 72 0.13 15.30 5.35
CA TYR A 72 -1.19 15.02 4.78
C TYR A 72 -2.27 15.00 5.86
N SER A 73 -3.51 15.17 5.41
CA SER A 73 -4.70 15.14 6.28
C SER A 73 -5.38 13.77 6.24
N ALA A 74 -6.18 13.49 7.26
CA ALA A 74 -6.79 12.18 7.48
C ALA A 74 -7.56 11.66 6.26
N ASN A 75 -8.23 12.53 5.51
CA ASN A 75 -9.06 12.13 4.38
C ASN A 75 -8.32 12.06 3.05
N ASP A 76 -7.04 12.38 3.03
CA ASP A 76 -6.26 12.30 1.81
C ASP A 76 -6.12 10.85 1.37
N LYS A 77 -6.28 10.60 0.07
CA LYS A 77 -6.32 9.26 -0.47
C LYS A 77 -4.92 8.78 -0.86
N VAL A 78 -4.65 7.54 -0.52
CA VAL A 78 -3.41 6.83 -0.86
C VAL A 78 -3.76 5.72 -1.84
N VAL A 79 -3.08 5.70 -2.98
CA VAL A 79 -3.27 4.64 -3.99
C VAL A 79 -1.89 4.13 -4.39
N LEU A 80 -1.67 2.84 -4.14
CA LEU A 80 -0.47 2.14 -4.60
C LEU A 80 -0.92 1.09 -5.61
N ARG A 81 -0.40 1.18 -6.82
CA ARG A 81 -0.79 0.25 -7.89
C ARG A 81 0.43 -0.47 -8.42
N HIS A 82 0.32 -1.80 -8.48
CA HIS A 82 1.28 -2.65 -9.19
C HIS A 82 0.67 -3.07 -10.51
N ILE A 83 1.39 -2.85 -11.60
CA ILE A 83 1.01 -3.35 -12.93
C ILE A 83 2.22 -4.08 -13.49
N GLY A 84 2.21 -5.41 -13.41
CA GLY A 84 3.38 -6.20 -13.74
C GLY A 84 4.54 -5.83 -12.83
N SER A 85 5.67 -5.44 -13.42
CA SER A 85 6.87 -5.05 -12.68
C SER A 85 6.89 -3.57 -12.30
N ARG A 86 5.85 -2.81 -12.64
CA ARG A 86 5.78 -1.37 -12.39
C ARG A 86 4.95 -1.07 -11.15
N ALA A 87 5.37 -0.07 -10.40
CA ALA A 87 4.65 0.40 -9.23
C ALA A 87 4.46 1.92 -9.32
N CYS A 88 3.26 2.37 -8.96
CA CYS A 88 2.91 3.78 -8.91
C CYS A 88 2.26 4.09 -7.57
N LEU A 89 2.70 5.17 -6.94
CA LEU A 89 2.10 5.64 -5.70
C LEU A 89 1.61 7.06 -5.90
N THR A 90 0.34 7.30 -5.54
CA THR A 90 -0.19 8.66 -5.46
C THR A 90 -0.75 8.90 -4.06
N VAL A 91 -0.57 10.12 -3.59
CA VAL A 91 -1.18 10.60 -2.35
C VAL A 91 -1.84 11.92 -2.66
N LYS A 92 -3.11 12.04 -2.32
CA LYS A 92 -3.91 13.23 -2.64
C LYS A 92 -3.87 13.54 -4.15
N GLY A 93 -3.84 12.48 -4.97
CA GLY A 93 -3.83 12.58 -6.42
C GLY A 93 -2.50 12.94 -7.06
N ARG A 94 -1.43 13.07 -6.26
CA ARG A 94 -0.11 13.45 -6.78
C ARG A 94 0.86 12.30 -6.66
N SER A 95 1.72 12.14 -7.66
CA SER A 95 2.74 11.08 -7.66
C SER A 95 3.74 11.28 -6.52
N ARG A 96 4.01 10.21 -5.79
CA ARG A 96 4.99 10.16 -4.72
C ARG A 96 5.94 8.99 -4.90
N ARG A 97 6.57 8.93 -6.08
CA ARG A 97 7.55 7.88 -6.39
C ARG A 97 8.73 7.90 -5.42
N ASP A 98 9.03 9.06 -4.86
CA ASP A 98 10.09 9.24 -3.89
C ASP A 98 9.91 8.38 -2.64
N LEU A 99 8.66 7.95 -2.35
CA LEU A 99 8.35 7.13 -1.17
C LEU A 99 8.40 5.63 -1.45
N LEU A 100 8.59 5.21 -2.69
CA LEU A 100 8.63 3.79 -3.03
C LEU A 100 10.00 3.20 -2.71
N ILE A 101 10.00 2.10 -1.97
CA ILE A 101 11.19 1.39 -1.52
C ILE A 101 11.05 -0.09 -1.89
N GLY A 102 12.15 -0.78 -2.12
CA GLY A 102 12.17 -2.23 -2.29
C GLY A 102 11.82 -2.73 -3.68
N ARG A 103 11.99 -1.89 -4.67
CA ARG A 103 11.72 -2.26 -6.05
C ARG A 103 12.91 -2.87 -6.73
#